data_2f5d1ae2c4c017849e72c0713dd14b49
#
_entry.id   2f5d1ae2c4c017849e72c0713dd14b49
#
_cell.length_a   1.000
_cell.length_b   1.000
_cell.length_c   1.000
_cell.angle_alpha   90.00
_cell.angle_beta   90.00
_cell.angle_gamma   90.00
#
_symmetry.space_group_name_H-M   'P 1'
#
loop_
_entity.id
_entity.type
_entity.pdbx_description
1 polymer ?
#
loop_
_entity_poly.entity_id
_entity_poly.type
_entity_poly.pdbx_seq_one_letter_code
_entity_poly.pdbx_strand_id
1 'polypeptide(L)'
;MNSSYPYKAIVAVAENGVIGRGGDLPWRLPGDLKWFKKITLGHTILMGRKTWDSLPGALPGRKNWVLSRHASPEDGMSVFRSMAEVKQALDPSQNLFVIGGGEIYSMALPLCHELYISEVRQKIPDGDAFFPPYKDEFIPHEVLDDNKDFLLRRWLRSE
;
A
#
# COMPACT_ATOMS: atom_id res chain seq x y z
N MET A 1 16.08 -5.78 10.68
CA MET A 1 14.73 -6.11 10.20
C MET A 1 13.94 -6.83 11.29
N ASN A 2 12.70 -6.44 11.49
CA ASN A 2 11.88 -7.00 12.56
C ASN A 2 11.00 -8.13 12.01
N SER A 3 11.26 -9.37 12.46
CA SER A 3 10.51 -10.54 11.97
C SER A 3 9.04 -10.52 12.40
N SER A 4 8.69 -9.78 13.47
CA SER A 4 7.29 -9.64 13.92
C SER A 4 6.50 -8.68 13.04
N TYR A 5 7.18 -7.81 12.30
CA TYR A 5 6.58 -6.80 11.43
C TYR A 5 7.28 -6.84 10.07
N PRO A 6 7.02 -7.90 9.29
CA PRO A 6 7.81 -8.15 8.07
C PRO A 6 7.49 -7.23 6.89
N TYR A 7 6.40 -6.46 6.95
CA TYR A 7 5.91 -5.77 5.77
C TYR A 7 6.09 -4.27 5.83
N LYS A 8 5.93 -3.64 4.66
CA LYS A 8 5.85 -2.20 4.49
C LYS A 8 4.53 -1.88 3.81
N ALA A 9 4.06 -0.66 3.96
CA ALA A 9 2.88 -0.21 3.24
C ALA A 9 3.20 1.11 2.53
N ILE A 10 2.54 1.33 1.42
CA ILE A 10 2.64 2.57 0.66
C ILE A 10 1.25 3.01 0.28
N VAL A 11 0.93 4.30 0.51
CA VAL A 11 -0.41 4.81 0.32
C VAL A 11 -0.40 6.32 0.11
N ALA A 12 -1.36 6.82 -0.66
CA ALA A 12 -1.67 8.24 -0.74
C ALA A 12 -2.98 8.47 0.00
N VAL A 13 -3.00 9.41 0.94
CA VAL A 13 -4.13 9.65 1.85
C VAL A 13 -4.52 11.11 1.79
N ALA A 14 -5.81 11.40 1.56
CA ALA A 14 -6.34 12.75 1.60
C ALA A 14 -6.32 13.30 3.03
N GLU A 15 -6.52 14.61 3.19
CA GLU A 15 -6.50 15.26 4.49
C GLU A 15 -7.52 14.68 5.47
N ASN A 16 -8.66 14.19 4.95
CA ASN A 16 -9.69 13.56 5.77
C ASN A 16 -9.60 12.03 5.83
N GLY A 17 -8.47 11.46 5.47
CA GLY A 17 -8.22 10.03 5.60
C GLY A 17 -8.68 9.17 4.43
N VAL A 18 -9.27 9.78 3.41
CA VAL A 18 -9.79 9.05 2.26
C VAL A 18 -8.66 8.54 1.37
N ILE A 19 -8.77 7.28 0.93
CA ILE A 19 -7.83 6.68 -0.01
C ILE A 19 -8.50 6.19 -1.29
N GLY A 20 -9.84 6.20 -1.34
CA GLY A 20 -10.58 5.76 -2.52
C GLY A 20 -11.99 6.29 -2.55
N ARG A 21 -12.54 6.29 -3.78
CA ARG A 21 -13.91 6.72 -4.03
C ARG A 21 -14.44 5.96 -5.24
N GLY A 22 -15.50 5.18 -5.02
CA GLY A 22 -16.10 4.39 -6.10
C GLY A 22 -15.17 3.36 -6.73
N GLY A 23 -14.22 2.82 -5.96
CA GLY A 23 -13.28 1.81 -6.45
C GLY A 23 -12.06 2.39 -7.16
N ASP A 24 -11.88 3.70 -7.16
CA ASP A 24 -10.79 4.36 -7.87
C ASP A 24 -10.15 5.43 -6.99
N LEU A 25 -9.02 5.96 -7.42
CA LEU A 25 -8.37 7.08 -6.75
C LEU A 25 -9.13 8.37 -7.10
N PRO A 26 -9.43 9.21 -6.07
CA PRO A 26 -10.15 10.45 -6.31
C PRO A 26 -9.28 11.59 -6.87
N TRP A 27 -7.98 11.35 -7.06
CA TRP A 27 -7.05 12.32 -7.61
C TRP A 27 -6.16 11.68 -8.66
N ARG A 28 -5.46 12.53 -9.40
CA ARG A 28 -4.46 12.09 -10.36
C ARG A 28 -3.19 12.92 -10.13
N LEU A 29 -2.18 12.27 -9.56
CA LEU A 29 -0.95 12.94 -9.16
C LEU A 29 0.26 12.22 -9.80
N PRO A 30 0.70 12.66 -10.99
CA PRO A 30 1.83 11.99 -11.66
C PRO A 30 3.10 11.92 -10.83
N GLY A 31 3.36 12.95 -10.02
CA GLY A 31 4.53 12.93 -9.14
C GLY A 31 4.49 11.84 -8.09
N ASP A 32 3.29 11.61 -7.55
CA ASP A 32 3.10 10.52 -6.57
C ASP A 32 3.24 9.15 -7.22
N LEU A 33 2.72 8.99 -8.43
CA LEU A 33 2.85 7.74 -9.18
C LEU A 33 4.30 7.40 -9.50
N LYS A 34 5.13 8.41 -9.77
CA LYS A 34 6.56 8.20 -10.00
C LYS A 34 7.26 7.68 -8.74
N TRP A 35 6.90 8.24 -7.59
CA TRP A 35 7.43 7.78 -6.31
C TRP A 35 6.99 6.35 -6.01
N PHE A 36 5.71 6.04 -6.23
CA PHE A 36 5.19 4.70 -6.04
C PHE A 36 5.99 3.67 -6.85
N LYS A 37 6.21 3.96 -8.12
CA LYS A 37 6.99 3.09 -8.99
C LYS A 37 8.42 2.93 -8.48
N LYS A 38 9.06 4.06 -8.14
CA LYS A 38 10.45 4.05 -7.68
C LYS A 38 10.62 3.23 -6.39
N ILE A 39 9.70 3.39 -5.46
CA ILE A 39 9.79 2.72 -4.15
C ILE A 39 9.51 1.22 -4.27
N THR A 40 8.54 0.83 -5.10
CA THR A 40 8.10 -0.56 -5.17
C THR A 40 8.84 -1.40 -6.20
N LEU A 41 9.52 -0.78 -7.15
CA LEU A 41 10.19 -1.50 -8.24
C LEU A 41 11.21 -2.51 -7.71
N GLY A 42 11.17 -3.73 -8.23
CA GLY A 42 12.05 -4.80 -7.79
C GLY A 42 11.58 -5.56 -6.57
N HIS A 43 10.45 -5.18 -6.00
CA HIS A 43 9.91 -5.79 -4.79
C HIS A 43 8.59 -6.51 -5.05
N THR A 44 8.03 -7.11 -4.01
CA THR A 44 6.71 -7.74 -4.07
C THR A 44 5.66 -6.74 -3.64
N ILE A 45 4.55 -6.64 -4.38
CA ILE A 45 3.41 -5.82 -3.99
C ILE A 45 2.22 -6.73 -3.69
N LEU A 46 1.56 -6.44 -2.57
CA LEU A 46 0.38 -7.19 -2.11
C LEU A 46 -0.84 -6.29 -2.16
N MET A 47 -1.91 -6.79 -2.75
CA MET A 47 -3.14 -6.01 -2.95
C MET A 47 -4.36 -6.90 -2.81
N GLY A 48 -5.51 -6.29 -2.59
CA GLY A 48 -6.78 -6.98 -2.68
C GLY A 48 -7.25 -7.10 -4.12
N ARG A 49 -8.30 -7.90 -4.33
CA ARG A 49 -8.82 -8.12 -5.68
C ARG A 49 -9.32 -6.85 -6.35
N LYS A 50 -10.01 -5.98 -5.59
CA LYS A 50 -10.54 -4.74 -6.18
C LYS A 50 -9.42 -3.84 -6.70
N THR A 51 -8.31 -3.79 -5.98
CA THR A 51 -7.14 -3.03 -6.43
C THR A 51 -6.57 -3.64 -7.71
N TRP A 52 -6.45 -4.98 -7.75
CA TRP A 52 -6.00 -5.65 -8.96
C TRP A 52 -6.89 -5.34 -10.16
N ASP A 53 -8.22 -5.41 -9.96
CA ASP A 53 -9.17 -5.12 -11.03
C ASP A 53 -9.08 -3.68 -11.53
N SER A 54 -8.61 -2.75 -10.71
CA SER A 54 -8.44 -1.34 -11.09
C SER A 54 -7.17 -1.08 -11.89
N LEU A 55 -6.24 -2.03 -11.93
CA LEU A 55 -4.99 -1.88 -12.66
C LEU A 55 -5.17 -2.29 -14.13
N PRO A 56 -4.40 -1.70 -15.05
CA PRO A 56 -4.45 -2.10 -16.46
C PRO A 56 -3.88 -3.50 -16.71
N GLY A 57 -3.22 -4.08 -15.70
CA GLY A 57 -2.60 -5.39 -15.75
C GLY A 57 -1.53 -5.46 -14.67
N ALA A 58 -0.70 -6.50 -14.71
CA ALA A 58 0.38 -6.62 -13.75
C ALA A 58 1.34 -5.44 -13.86
N LEU A 59 1.77 -4.91 -12.71
CA LEU A 59 2.75 -3.83 -12.68
C LEU A 59 4.13 -4.40 -12.95
N PRO A 60 4.81 -3.93 -14.01
CA PRO A 60 6.08 -4.55 -14.42
C PRO A 60 7.20 -4.33 -13.41
N GLY A 61 8.13 -5.26 -13.35
CA GLY A 61 9.29 -5.17 -12.48
C GLY A 61 9.03 -5.48 -11.02
N ARG A 62 7.85 -6.01 -10.72
CA ARG A 62 7.41 -6.36 -9.36
C ARG A 62 6.68 -7.67 -9.38
N LYS A 63 6.72 -8.40 -8.26
CA LYS A 63 5.86 -9.57 -8.10
C LYS A 63 4.49 -9.06 -7.66
N ASN A 64 3.45 -9.38 -8.44
CA ASN A 64 2.08 -8.94 -8.17
C ASN A 64 1.34 -10.03 -7.43
N TRP A 65 1.06 -9.82 -6.15
CA TRP A 65 0.37 -10.76 -5.29
C TRP A 65 -0.98 -10.23 -4.90
N VAL A 66 -2.01 -11.06 -5.04
CA VAL A 66 -3.40 -10.70 -4.74
C VAL A 66 -3.88 -11.56 -3.58
N LEU A 67 -4.34 -10.92 -2.52
CA LEU A 67 -4.95 -11.59 -1.38
C LEU A 67 -6.45 -11.62 -1.58
N SER A 68 -7.02 -12.81 -1.79
CA SER A 68 -8.44 -12.98 -2.04
C SER A 68 -8.85 -14.41 -1.78
N ARG A 69 -10.00 -14.59 -1.14
CA ARG A 69 -10.53 -15.93 -0.86
C ARG A 69 -11.13 -16.59 -2.09
N HIS A 70 -11.53 -15.80 -3.08
CA HIS A 70 -12.33 -16.31 -4.22
C HIS A 70 -11.73 -16.04 -5.60
N ALA A 71 -10.76 -15.14 -5.71
CA ALA A 71 -10.19 -14.82 -7.00
C ALA A 71 -9.46 -16.01 -7.62
N SER A 72 -9.51 -16.12 -8.94
CA SER A 72 -8.71 -17.09 -9.70
C SER A 72 -7.42 -16.43 -10.16
N PRO A 73 -6.33 -17.19 -10.26
CA PRO A 73 -5.08 -16.64 -10.78
C PRO A 73 -5.26 -16.11 -12.20
N GLU A 74 -4.61 -14.98 -12.49
CA GLU A 74 -4.61 -14.36 -13.80
C GLU A 74 -3.16 -14.13 -14.23
N ASP A 75 -3.00 -13.76 -15.50
CA ASP A 75 -1.69 -13.57 -16.08
C ASP A 75 -0.90 -12.48 -15.33
N GLY A 76 0.32 -12.81 -14.93
CA GLY A 76 1.21 -11.86 -14.28
C GLY A 76 0.98 -11.67 -12.78
N MET A 77 0.08 -12.45 -12.16
CA MET A 77 -0.15 -12.32 -10.72
C MET A 77 -0.30 -13.68 -10.04
N SER A 78 -0.11 -13.71 -8.73
CA SER A 78 -0.34 -14.89 -7.91
C SER A 78 -1.42 -14.60 -6.88
N VAL A 79 -2.24 -15.59 -6.56
CA VAL A 79 -3.32 -15.45 -5.59
C VAL A 79 -2.93 -16.16 -4.29
N PHE A 80 -3.20 -15.47 -3.18
CA PHE A 80 -3.02 -16.02 -1.83
C PHE A 80 -4.35 -15.92 -1.10
N ARG A 81 -4.66 -16.95 -0.32
CA ARG A 81 -5.96 -17.04 0.37
C ARG A 81 -5.94 -16.48 1.79
N SER A 82 -4.76 -16.29 2.36
CA SER A 82 -4.61 -15.80 3.72
C SER A 82 -3.26 -15.10 3.90
N MET A 83 -3.14 -14.29 4.95
CA MET A 83 -1.86 -13.69 5.29
C MET A 83 -0.83 -14.74 5.70
N ALA A 84 -1.27 -15.87 6.24
CA ALA A 84 -0.36 -16.97 6.56
C ALA A 84 0.30 -17.53 5.30
N GLU A 85 -0.47 -17.68 4.21
CA GLU A 85 0.09 -18.13 2.94
C GLU A 85 1.10 -17.12 2.38
N VAL A 86 0.78 -15.83 2.51
CA VAL A 86 1.68 -14.75 2.08
C VAL A 86 3.01 -14.85 2.84
N LYS A 87 2.95 -15.04 4.15
CA LYS A 87 4.13 -15.13 4.99
C LYS A 87 5.01 -16.31 4.59
N GLN A 88 4.40 -17.46 4.31
CA GLN A 88 5.15 -18.65 3.91
C GLN A 88 5.82 -18.49 2.55
N ALA A 89 5.20 -17.77 1.64
CA ALA A 89 5.71 -17.62 0.27
C ALA A 89 6.78 -16.54 0.14
N LEU A 90 6.81 -15.58 1.06
CA LEU A 90 7.74 -14.46 0.96
C LEU A 90 9.15 -14.88 1.39
N ASP A 91 10.11 -14.67 0.49
CA ASP A 91 11.52 -14.84 0.82
C ASP A 91 11.90 -13.77 1.86
N PRO A 92 12.51 -14.17 2.99
CA PRO A 92 12.89 -13.21 4.04
C PRO A 92 13.82 -12.08 3.56
N SER A 93 14.54 -12.28 2.46
CA SER A 93 15.43 -11.26 1.89
C SER A 93 14.68 -10.23 1.06
N GLN A 94 13.40 -10.46 0.76
CA GLN A 94 12.62 -9.57 -0.09
C GLN A 94 11.71 -8.67 0.73
N ASN A 95 11.46 -7.47 0.20
CA ASN A 95 10.50 -6.55 0.78
C ASN A 95 9.14 -6.77 0.15
N LEU A 96 8.09 -6.65 0.97
CA LEU A 96 6.72 -6.70 0.50
C LEU A 96 6.05 -5.37 0.85
N PHE A 97 5.47 -4.72 -0.15
CA PHE A 97 4.71 -3.48 0.01
C PHE A 97 3.23 -3.76 -0.14
N VAL A 98 2.45 -3.41 0.89
CA VAL A 98 1.00 -3.47 0.84
C VAL A 98 0.49 -2.23 0.13
N ILE A 99 -0.30 -2.40 -0.93
CA ILE A 99 -0.70 -1.27 -1.78
C ILE A 99 -2.22 -1.03 -1.83
N GLY A 100 -3.00 -1.77 -1.04
CA GLY A 100 -4.42 -1.47 -0.88
C GLY A 100 -5.34 -2.63 -1.21
N GLY A 101 -6.59 -2.47 -1.09
CA GLY A 101 -7.28 -1.28 -0.54
C GLY A 101 -7.48 -1.28 0.95
N GLY A 102 -8.51 -0.59 1.40
CA GLY A 102 -8.73 -0.36 2.83
C GLY A 102 -8.74 -1.61 3.68
N GLU A 103 -9.41 -2.67 3.24
CA GLU A 103 -9.44 -3.93 3.98
C GLU A 103 -8.05 -4.55 4.10
N ILE A 104 -7.28 -4.52 3.02
CA ILE A 104 -5.94 -5.10 3.01
C ILE A 104 -5.00 -4.29 3.90
N TYR A 105 -5.10 -2.96 3.87
CA TYR A 105 -4.33 -2.12 4.79
C TYR A 105 -4.67 -2.45 6.24
N SER A 106 -5.95 -2.62 6.56
CA SER A 106 -6.37 -2.93 7.93
C SER A 106 -5.82 -4.27 8.41
N MET A 107 -5.78 -5.26 7.53
CA MET A 107 -5.23 -6.58 7.87
C MET A 107 -3.71 -6.56 8.02
N ALA A 108 -3.02 -5.78 7.20
CA ALA A 108 -1.57 -5.83 7.11
C ALA A 108 -0.86 -4.81 7.99
N LEU A 109 -1.52 -3.68 8.32
CA LEU A 109 -0.89 -2.62 9.10
C LEU A 109 -0.30 -3.11 10.43
N PRO A 110 -0.98 -3.99 11.19
CA PRO A 110 -0.38 -4.55 12.41
C PRO A 110 0.90 -5.34 12.16
N LEU A 111 1.18 -5.70 10.92
CA LEU A 111 2.37 -6.47 10.54
C LEU A 111 3.42 -5.62 9.81
N CYS A 112 3.21 -4.32 9.73
CA CYS A 112 4.14 -3.43 9.04
C CYS A 112 5.12 -2.78 10.02
N HIS A 113 6.38 -2.66 9.59
CA HIS A 113 7.39 -1.92 10.36
C HIS A 113 7.63 -0.53 9.79
N GLU A 114 7.18 -0.27 8.57
CA GLU A 114 7.47 0.98 7.87
C GLU A 114 6.31 1.34 6.94
N LEU A 115 5.97 2.64 6.91
CA LEU A 115 4.94 3.17 6.03
C LEU A 115 5.52 4.27 5.16
N TYR A 116 5.12 4.30 3.90
CA TYR A 116 5.38 5.43 3.00
C TYR A 116 4.03 6.08 2.73
N ILE A 117 3.83 7.27 3.27
CA ILE A 117 2.54 7.95 3.20
C ILE A 117 2.69 9.27 2.47
N SER A 118 1.93 9.42 1.38
CA SER A 118 1.78 10.68 0.68
C SER A 118 0.52 11.36 1.24
N GLU A 119 0.73 12.46 1.97
CA GLU A 119 -0.39 13.24 2.50
C GLU A 119 -0.85 14.17 1.39
N VAL A 120 -1.95 13.81 0.73
CA VAL A 120 -2.50 14.57 -0.39
C VAL A 120 -3.23 15.79 0.15
N ARG A 121 -2.91 16.96 -0.39
CA ARG A 121 -3.43 18.23 0.12
C ARG A 121 -4.81 18.53 -0.44
N GLN A 122 -5.73 17.60 -0.22
CA GLN A 122 -7.13 17.70 -0.63
C GLN A 122 -8.02 17.02 0.40
N LYS A 123 -9.26 17.49 0.50
CA LYS A 123 -10.31 16.79 1.24
C LYS A 123 -11.25 16.19 0.21
N ILE A 124 -11.62 14.94 0.38
CA ILE A 124 -12.49 14.23 -0.56
C ILE A 124 -13.84 13.98 0.10
N PRO A 125 -14.88 14.73 -0.25
CA PRO A 125 -16.16 14.65 0.49
C PRO A 125 -16.90 13.33 0.31
N ASP A 126 -16.74 12.65 -0.82
CA ASP A 126 -17.48 11.43 -1.12
C ASP A 126 -16.63 10.18 -1.07
N GLY A 127 -15.57 10.20 -0.27
CA GLY A 127 -14.71 9.04 -0.15
C GLY A 127 -15.38 7.88 0.57
N ASP A 128 -15.14 6.67 0.11
CA ASP A 128 -15.73 5.47 0.69
C ASP A 128 -14.69 4.44 1.16
N ALA A 129 -13.41 4.71 0.93
CA ALA A 129 -12.33 3.90 1.45
C ALA A 129 -11.38 4.77 2.24
N PHE A 130 -10.92 4.28 3.40
CA PHE A 130 -10.10 5.05 4.33
C PHE A 130 -8.88 4.25 4.75
N PHE A 131 -7.78 4.97 5.02
CA PHE A 131 -6.60 4.34 5.59
C PHE A 131 -6.81 4.17 7.11
N PRO A 132 -6.45 3.01 7.68
CA PRO A 132 -6.63 2.81 9.13
C PRO A 132 -5.75 3.76 9.94
N PRO A 133 -6.14 4.05 11.21
CA PRO A 133 -5.31 4.89 12.08
C PRO A 133 -3.91 4.30 12.27
N TYR A 134 -2.89 5.15 12.28
CA TYR A 134 -1.49 4.69 12.38
C TYR A 134 -0.62 5.53 13.30
N LYS A 135 -1.08 6.72 13.69
CA LYS A 135 -0.20 7.68 14.38
C LYS A 135 0.13 7.30 15.81
N ASP A 136 -0.62 6.37 16.39
CA ASP A 136 -0.32 5.87 17.72
C ASP A 136 0.82 4.83 17.73
N GLU A 137 1.00 4.11 16.63
CA GLU A 137 1.99 3.04 16.52
C GLU A 137 3.21 3.40 15.68
N PHE A 138 3.16 4.49 14.93
CA PHE A 138 4.25 4.88 14.04
C PHE A 138 4.70 6.31 14.29
N ILE A 139 5.99 6.53 14.11
CA ILE A 139 6.62 7.85 14.31
C ILE A 139 7.05 8.40 12.95
N PRO A 140 6.75 9.69 12.66
CA PRO A 140 7.20 10.29 11.40
C PRO A 140 8.74 10.32 11.34
N HIS A 141 9.25 10.04 10.15
CA HIS A 141 10.67 10.01 9.89
C HIS A 141 10.99 10.93 8.69
N GLU A 142 11.89 10.55 7.80
CA GLU A 142 12.34 11.47 6.75
C GLU A 142 11.22 11.85 5.78
N VAL A 143 11.29 13.09 5.30
CA VAL A 143 10.44 13.59 4.23
C VAL A 143 11.16 13.32 2.91
N LEU A 144 10.48 12.64 1.98
CA LEU A 144 11.05 12.32 0.67
C LEU A 144 10.68 13.37 -0.38
N ASP A 145 9.51 13.98 -0.27
CA ASP A 145 9.04 14.99 -1.20
C ASP A 145 8.02 15.88 -0.51
N ASP A 146 8.16 17.19 -0.67
CA ASP A 146 7.22 18.16 -0.11
C ASP A 146 6.93 19.18 -1.22
N ASN A 147 5.73 19.11 -1.78
CA ASN A 147 5.35 19.98 -2.89
C ASN A 147 3.91 20.49 -2.71
N LYS A 148 3.39 21.22 -3.68
CA LYS A 148 2.06 21.82 -3.57
C LYS A 148 0.93 20.79 -3.51
N ASP A 149 1.15 19.59 -4.03
CA ASP A 149 0.10 18.57 -4.16
C ASP A 149 0.14 17.55 -3.01
N PHE A 150 1.32 17.23 -2.49
CA PHE A 150 1.43 16.22 -1.43
C PHE A 150 2.73 16.35 -0.65
N LEU A 151 2.72 15.74 0.54
CA LEU A 151 3.90 15.55 1.39
C LEU A 151 4.12 14.05 1.52
N LEU A 152 5.21 13.54 0.95
CA LEU A 152 5.56 12.12 1.07
C LEU A 152 6.58 11.94 2.18
N ARG A 153 6.25 11.10 3.14
CA ARG A 153 7.06 10.86 4.33
C ARG A 153 7.09 9.39 4.71
N ARG A 154 8.22 8.95 5.22
CA ARG A 154 8.34 7.63 5.84
C ARG A 154 7.91 7.71 7.30
N TRP A 155 7.27 6.65 7.76
CA TRP A 155 6.87 6.47 9.15
C TRP A 155 7.42 5.14 9.63
N LEU A 156 8.04 5.12 10.79
CA LEU A 156 8.62 3.91 11.36
C LEU A 156 7.83 3.47 12.59
N ARG A 157 7.65 2.16 12.75
CA ARG A 157 6.95 1.65 13.91
C ARG A 157 7.71 2.03 15.17
N SER A 158 6.99 2.57 16.14
CA SER A 158 7.56 2.88 17.45
C SER A 158 7.71 1.58 18.25
N GLU A 159 8.65 1.57 19.15
CA GLU A 159 8.89 0.39 19.99
C GLU A 159 8.18 0.46 21.31
#